data_3f58f28eb9d1ab3beee0c831a0fe3a86
#
_entry.id   3f58f28eb9d1ab3beee0c831a0fe3a86
#
_cell.length_a   1.000
_cell.length_b   1.000
_cell.length_c   1.000
_cell.angle_alpha   90.00
_cell.angle_beta   90.00
_cell.angle_gamma   90.00
#
_symmetry.space_group_name_H-M   'P 1'
#
loop_
_entity.id
_entity.type
_entity.pdbx_description
1 polymer ?
#
loop_
_entity_poly.entity_id
_entity_poly.type
_entity_poly.pdbx_seq_one_letter_code
_entity_poly.pdbx_strand_id
1 'polypeptide(L)'
;MFISPMLLQTAAGPFSHSDYIFEPKIDGHRLIYSQQSGTVRLYTRHNNDCTRQYPELQLPFDDDIILDGEVACVDPATGVSDFESVMSRFQARRADKIQQLTATLPAYYAIFDILQYKGKDLRRLPLLHRKEILAGLSLPSGSFGVVPHVDGAGVALFEQIETRGMEGVVGKRRNTIYETGRRSHAWQKVINWTYAEVYITGYRKQEFGWLAAVPSGTSGKLRPAGIIELGVSPLHKQAFRGVANQLVKGEDKEFIHLEPRLRAKVRMRNWTKSGMLRSPVFTEFIV
;
A
#
# COMPACT_ATOMS: atom_id res chain seq x y z
N MET A 1 21.34 0.18 -10.62
CA MET A 1 21.54 1.27 -9.64
C MET A 1 20.23 1.51 -8.89
N PHE A 2 20.23 1.63 -7.56
CA PHE A 2 19.06 1.98 -6.75
C PHE A 2 18.93 3.51 -6.63
N ILE A 3 17.70 4.01 -6.76
CA ILE A 3 17.34 5.40 -6.42
C ILE A 3 16.29 5.35 -5.31
N SER A 4 16.55 6.02 -4.18
CA SER A 4 15.59 6.09 -3.07
C SER A 4 14.30 6.79 -3.51
N PRO A 5 13.12 6.14 -3.41
CA PRO A 5 11.90 6.71 -3.96
C PRO A 5 11.40 7.95 -3.21
N MET A 6 10.81 8.89 -3.96
CA MET A 6 10.04 10.01 -3.40
C MET A 6 8.82 9.50 -2.65
N LEU A 7 8.52 10.09 -1.48
CA LEU A 7 7.52 9.61 -0.55
C LEU A 7 6.24 10.46 -0.59
N LEU A 8 5.10 9.80 -0.39
CA LEU A 8 3.79 10.43 -0.36
C LEU A 8 3.51 11.11 0.98
N GLN A 9 3.03 12.34 0.97
CA GLN A 9 2.35 12.97 2.10
C GLN A 9 0.90 12.46 2.16
N THR A 10 0.30 12.45 3.34
CA THR A 10 -1.14 12.14 3.47
C THR A 10 -1.92 13.44 3.38
N ALA A 11 -2.89 13.51 2.47
CA ALA A 11 -3.86 14.59 2.41
C ALA A 11 -4.94 14.41 3.48
N ALA A 12 -5.61 15.50 3.86
CA ALA A 12 -6.72 15.46 4.83
C ALA A 12 -7.96 14.73 4.27
N GLY A 13 -8.20 14.83 2.97
CA GLY A 13 -9.30 14.19 2.26
C GLY A 13 -9.15 14.34 0.75
N PRO A 14 -10.12 13.86 -0.04
CA PRO A 14 -10.16 14.06 -1.48
C PRO A 14 -10.15 15.55 -1.84
N PHE A 15 -9.40 15.92 -2.88
CA PHE A 15 -9.30 17.29 -3.36
C PHE A 15 -9.15 17.31 -4.88
N SER A 16 -9.52 18.44 -5.48
CA SER A 16 -9.31 18.74 -6.90
C SER A 16 -8.53 20.04 -7.02
N HIS A 17 -7.57 20.11 -7.94
CA HIS A 17 -6.75 21.29 -8.12
C HIS A 17 -6.08 21.26 -9.51
N SER A 18 -6.13 22.38 -10.25
CA SER A 18 -5.58 22.48 -11.62
C SER A 18 -4.08 22.20 -11.75
N ASP A 19 -3.30 22.47 -10.69
CA ASP A 19 -1.85 22.21 -10.67
C ASP A 19 -1.49 20.74 -10.44
N TYR A 20 -2.48 19.87 -10.28
CA TYR A 20 -2.26 18.45 -9.98
C TYR A 20 -2.78 17.55 -11.09
N ILE A 21 -2.10 16.44 -11.27
CA ILE A 21 -2.65 15.23 -11.88
C ILE A 21 -3.00 14.24 -10.77
N PHE A 22 -3.98 13.42 -11.02
CA PHE A 22 -4.44 12.41 -10.05
C PHE A 22 -4.41 11.03 -10.67
N GLU A 23 -3.80 10.08 -9.96
CA GLU A 23 -3.60 8.70 -10.38
C GLU A 23 -4.31 7.75 -9.41
N PRO A 24 -4.86 6.60 -9.87
CA PRO A 24 -5.25 5.52 -8.97
C PRO A 24 -4.06 5.08 -8.11
N LYS A 25 -4.27 4.92 -6.82
CA LYS A 25 -3.29 4.31 -5.95
C LYS A 25 -3.37 2.80 -6.07
N ILE A 26 -2.33 2.22 -6.67
CA ILE A 26 -2.22 0.77 -6.83
C ILE A 26 -1.84 0.14 -5.49
N ASP A 27 -2.54 -0.93 -5.12
CA ASP A 27 -2.30 -1.68 -3.89
C ASP A 27 -1.33 -2.84 -4.13
N GLY A 28 -0.08 -2.60 -3.86
CA GLY A 28 1.01 -3.53 -4.08
C GLY A 28 2.21 -3.23 -3.19
N HIS A 29 3.40 -3.44 -3.70
CA HIS A 29 4.61 -2.92 -3.07
C HIS A 29 5.45 -2.11 -4.05
N ARG A 30 6.00 -1.00 -3.56
CA ARG A 30 6.86 -0.10 -4.33
C ARG A 30 8.07 -0.83 -4.89
N LEU A 31 8.29 -0.66 -6.19
CA LEU A 31 9.39 -1.25 -6.92
C LEU A 31 10.15 -0.18 -7.71
N ILE A 32 11.47 -0.16 -7.56
CA ILE A 32 12.38 0.54 -8.47
C ILE A 32 12.94 -0.49 -9.45
N TYR A 33 12.55 -0.36 -10.72
CA TYR A 33 13.10 -1.14 -11.81
C TYR A 33 14.35 -0.42 -12.34
N SER A 34 15.47 -1.09 -12.36
CA SER A 34 16.74 -0.54 -12.85
C SER A 34 17.36 -1.49 -13.86
N GLN A 35 17.46 -1.06 -15.09
CA GLN A 35 18.22 -1.74 -16.15
C GLN A 35 19.44 -0.88 -16.50
N GLN A 36 20.63 -1.50 -16.40
CA GLN A 36 21.89 -0.84 -16.68
C GLN A 36 22.79 -1.82 -17.45
N SER A 37 23.27 -1.40 -18.62
CA SER A 37 24.10 -2.24 -19.49
C SER A 37 23.52 -3.65 -19.69
N GLY A 38 22.22 -3.73 -19.99
CA GLY A 38 21.49 -4.98 -20.20
C GLY A 38 21.18 -5.79 -18.93
N THR A 39 21.61 -5.32 -17.74
CA THR A 39 21.36 -6.02 -16.47
C THR A 39 20.18 -5.42 -15.74
N VAL A 40 19.14 -6.21 -15.50
CA VAL A 40 17.95 -5.81 -14.72
C VAL A 40 18.16 -6.09 -13.24
N ARG A 41 17.82 -5.13 -12.41
CA ARG A 41 17.72 -5.23 -10.95
C ARG A 41 16.44 -4.58 -10.47
N LEU A 42 15.72 -5.28 -9.59
CA LEU A 42 14.47 -4.83 -9.00
C LEU A 42 14.68 -4.58 -7.51
N TYR A 43 14.35 -3.38 -7.05
CA TYR A 43 14.57 -3.00 -5.66
C TYR A 43 13.26 -2.60 -4.98
N THR A 44 13.07 -3.07 -3.77
CA THR A 44 12.01 -2.56 -2.90
C THR A 44 12.30 -1.11 -2.49
N ARG A 45 11.31 -0.44 -1.90
CA ARG A 45 11.46 0.90 -1.31
C ARG A 45 12.65 1.02 -0.34
N HIS A 46 13.03 -0.07 0.31
CA HIS A 46 14.08 -0.12 1.32
C HIS A 46 15.42 -0.65 0.78
N ASN A 47 15.61 -0.61 -0.55
CA ASN A 47 16.83 -1.07 -1.23
C ASN A 47 17.11 -2.57 -1.08
N ASN A 48 16.10 -3.40 -0.85
CA ASN A 48 16.27 -4.85 -0.89
C ASN A 48 16.11 -5.33 -2.32
N ASP A 49 17.09 -6.10 -2.84
CA ASP A 49 16.99 -6.74 -4.15
C ASP A 49 15.89 -7.81 -4.12
N CYS A 50 14.94 -7.68 -5.02
CA CYS A 50 13.84 -8.62 -5.22
C CYS A 50 13.74 -9.10 -6.68
N THR A 51 14.83 -9.04 -7.44
CA THR A 51 14.88 -9.42 -8.86
C THR A 51 14.43 -10.87 -9.07
N ARG A 52 14.84 -11.77 -8.18
CA ARG A 52 14.50 -13.21 -8.28
C ARG A 52 13.00 -13.49 -8.15
N GLN A 53 12.27 -12.67 -7.43
CA GLN A 53 10.84 -12.85 -7.18
C GLN A 53 9.97 -12.54 -8.41
N TYR A 54 10.49 -11.77 -9.35
CA TYR A 54 9.74 -11.27 -10.52
C TYR A 54 10.53 -11.49 -11.82
N PRO A 55 10.84 -12.75 -12.20
CA PRO A 55 11.64 -13.05 -13.38
C PRO A 55 10.96 -12.63 -14.69
N GLU A 56 9.63 -12.48 -14.68
CA GLU A 56 8.83 -12.03 -15.82
C GLU A 56 8.95 -10.53 -16.13
N LEU A 57 9.47 -9.73 -15.20
CA LEU A 57 9.61 -8.29 -15.41
C LEU A 57 10.90 -7.98 -16.18
N GLN A 58 10.84 -8.15 -17.50
CA GLN A 58 11.92 -7.84 -18.43
C GLN A 58 11.42 -6.91 -19.53
N LEU A 59 12.17 -5.85 -19.83
CA LEU A 59 11.88 -4.97 -20.95
C LEU A 59 12.48 -5.55 -22.27
N PRO A 60 11.85 -5.31 -23.42
CA PRO A 60 12.27 -5.86 -24.70
C PRO A 60 13.42 -5.08 -25.36
N PHE A 61 14.06 -4.15 -24.65
CA PHE A 61 15.12 -3.30 -25.11
C PHE A 61 16.22 -3.15 -24.05
N ASP A 62 17.46 -2.83 -24.46
CA ASP A 62 18.64 -2.78 -23.60
C ASP A 62 19.02 -1.35 -23.15
N ASP A 63 18.18 -0.36 -23.41
CA ASP A 63 18.42 1.02 -22.97
C ASP A 63 18.60 1.10 -21.45
N ASP A 64 19.56 1.88 -20.98
CA ASP A 64 19.69 2.20 -19.56
C ASP A 64 18.47 2.99 -19.09
N ILE A 65 17.71 2.39 -18.15
CA ILE A 65 16.45 2.95 -17.66
C ILE A 65 16.27 2.70 -16.16
N ILE A 66 15.70 3.68 -15.47
CA ILE A 66 15.22 3.53 -14.09
C ILE A 66 13.78 4.00 -14.02
N LEU A 67 12.91 3.10 -13.60
CA LEU A 67 11.47 3.31 -13.46
C LEU A 67 11.07 3.23 -11.98
N ASP A 68 10.07 4.02 -11.63
CA ASP A 68 9.43 3.99 -10.32
C ASP A 68 7.98 3.59 -10.48
N GLY A 69 7.57 2.57 -9.76
CA GLY A 69 6.24 2.00 -9.90
C GLY A 69 5.82 1.17 -8.68
N GLU A 70 4.68 0.54 -8.83
CA GLU A 70 4.14 -0.43 -7.87
C GLU A 70 4.02 -1.78 -8.56
N VAL A 71 4.55 -2.84 -7.96
CA VAL A 71 4.26 -4.20 -8.43
C VAL A 71 3.01 -4.71 -7.72
N ALA A 72 2.09 -5.27 -8.48
CA ALA A 72 0.82 -5.79 -8.00
C ALA A 72 0.50 -7.14 -8.66
N CYS A 73 -0.38 -7.91 -8.03
CA CYS A 73 -1.11 -8.99 -8.67
C CYS A 73 -2.56 -8.52 -8.85
N VAL A 74 -3.05 -8.54 -10.07
CA VAL A 74 -4.40 -8.06 -10.40
C VAL A 74 -5.33 -9.25 -10.48
N ASP A 75 -6.46 -9.17 -9.80
CA ASP A 75 -7.54 -10.16 -9.95
C ASP A 75 -8.16 -10.00 -11.34
N PRO A 76 -8.11 -11.01 -12.20
CA PRO A 76 -8.61 -10.91 -13.57
C PRO A 76 -10.13 -10.72 -13.66
N ALA A 77 -10.88 -11.11 -12.62
CA ALA A 77 -12.34 -10.95 -12.59
C ALA A 77 -12.79 -9.53 -12.25
N THR A 78 -12.05 -8.85 -11.37
CA THR A 78 -12.42 -7.52 -10.86
C THR A 78 -11.55 -6.40 -11.40
N GLY A 79 -10.35 -6.71 -11.91
CA GLY A 79 -9.35 -5.73 -12.31
C GLY A 79 -8.70 -4.99 -11.13
N VAL A 80 -8.98 -5.42 -9.89
CA VAL A 80 -8.45 -4.82 -8.67
C VAL A 80 -7.21 -5.56 -8.21
N SER A 81 -6.22 -4.82 -7.70
CA SER A 81 -5.00 -5.40 -7.14
C SER A 81 -5.26 -6.13 -5.83
N ASP A 82 -4.68 -7.33 -5.68
CA ASP A 82 -4.74 -8.16 -4.48
C ASP A 82 -3.39 -8.13 -3.75
N PHE A 83 -3.36 -7.41 -2.64
CA PHE A 83 -2.16 -7.26 -1.82
C PHE A 83 -1.62 -8.57 -1.25
N GLU A 84 -2.49 -9.50 -0.83
CA GLU A 84 -2.06 -10.79 -0.28
C GLU A 84 -1.36 -11.64 -1.35
N SER A 85 -1.84 -11.58 -2.58
CA SER A 85 -1.22 -12.26 -3.71
C SER A 85 0.17 -11.70 -4.03
N VAL A 86 0.34 -10.37 -4.10
CA VAL A 86 1.65 -9.79 -4.35
C VAL A 86 2.62 -10.03 -3.19
N MET A 87 2.14 -10.05 -1.94
CA MET A 87 2.98 -10.40 -0.79
C MET A 87 3.41 -11.87 -0.81
N SER A 88 2.55 -12.78 -1.25
CA SER A 88 2.90 -14.19 -1.46
C SER A 88 4.00 -14.34 -2.52
N ARG A 89 3.95 -13.54 -3.60
CA ARG A 89 5.03 -13.45 -4.60
C ARG A 89 6.33 -12.93 -3.98
N PHE A 90 6.26 -11.81 -3.29
CA PHE A 90 7.43 -11.16 -2.68
C PHE A 90 8.13 -12.03 -1.64
N GLN A 91 7.38 -12.81 -0.86
CA GLN A 91 7.92 -13.68 0.19
C GLN A 91 8.50 -14.99 -0.33
N ALA A 92 8.23 -15.36 -1.57
CA ALA A 92 8.75 -16.61 -2.16
C ALA A 92 10.28 -16.57 -2.26
N ARG A 93 10.96 -17.63 -1.78
CA ARG A 93 12.43 -17.74 -1.77
C ARG A 93 12.94 -18.90 -2.64
N ARG A 94 12.17 -19.98 -2.73
CA ARG A 94 12.54 -21.19 -3.48
C ARG A 94 12.23 -20.99 -4.96
N ALA A 95 13.12 -21.42 -5.84
CA ALA A 95 13.00 -21.24 -7.30
C ALA A 95 11.74 -21.93 -7.86
N ASP A 96 11.44 -23.15 -7.40
CA ASP A 96 10.24 -23.89 -7.81
C ASP A 96 8.95 -23.14 -7.43
N LYS A 97 8.92 -22.55 -6.21
CA LYS A 97 7.78 -21.76 -5.75
C LYS A 97 7.64 -20.46 -6.53
N ILE A 98 8.76 -19.78 -6.84
CA ILE A 98 8.73 -18.56 -7.66
C ILE A 98 8.16 -18.89 -9.04
N GLN A 99 8.64 -19.96 -9.70
CA GLN A 99 8.16 -20.38 -11.02
C GLN A 99 6.66 -20.71 -10.98
N GLN A 100 6.19 -21.46 -9.99
CA GLN A 100 4.78 -21.77 -9.80
C GLN A 100 3.94 -20.50 -9.68
N LEU A 101 4.37 -19.57 -8.81
CA LEU A 101 3.63 -18.33 -8.56
C LEU A 101 3.68 -17.36 -9.74
N THR A 102 4.74 -17.36 -10.54
CA THR A 102 4.80 -16.58 -11.79
C THR A 102 3.68 -16.99 -12.75
N ALA A 103 3.34 -18.28 -12.83
CA ALA A 103 2.27 -18.77 -13.66
C ALA A 103 0.87 -18.56 -13.06
N THR A 104 0.71 -18.69 -11.73
CA THR A 104 -0.61 -18.66 -11.07
C THR A 104 -1.02 -17.28 -10.54
N LEU A 105 -0.05 -16.43 -10.23
CA LEU A 105 -0.21 -15.05 -9.73
C LEU A 105 0.75 -14.13 -10.48
N PRO A 106 0.55 -13.88 -11.79
CA PRO A 106 1.46 -13.06 -12.58
C PRO A 106 1.58 -11.65 -12.00
N ALA A 107 2.81 -11.12 -11.99
CA ALA A 107 3.08 -9.78 -11.53
C ALA A 107 2.81 -8.77 -12.63
N TYR A 108 2.17 -7.66 -12.25
CA TYR A 108 1.98 -6.49 -13.09
C TYR A 108 2.73 -5.30 -12.48
N TYR A 109 3.61 -4.67 -13.26
CA TYR A 109 4.35 -3.50 -12.83
C TYR A 109 3.67 -2.23 -13.34
N ALA A 110 2.96 -1.56 -12.44
CA ALA A 110 2.26 -0.29 -12.68
C ALA A 110 3.23 0.88 -12.53
N ILE A 111 3.72 1.42 -13.63
CA ILE A 111 4.75 2.45 -13.68
C ILE A 111 4.09 3.82 -13.58
N PHE A 112 4.53 4.65 -12.66
CA PHE A 112 4.00 6.01 -12.50
C PHE A 112 5.06 7.10 -12.60
N ASP A 113 6.36 6.76 -12.74
CA ASP A 113 7.42 7.73 -13.02
C ASP A 113 8.63 7.07 -13.70
N ILE A 114 9.43 7.90 -14.40
CA ILE A 114 10.70 7.53 -15.01
C ILE A 114 11.80 8.46 -14.49
N LEU A 115 12.88 7.86 -13.97
CA LEU A 115 13.93 8.60 -13.27
C LEU A 115 15.21 8.73 -14.09
N GLN A 116 15.46 7.77 -15.00
CA GLN A 116 16.57 7.77 -15.94
C GLN A 116 16.13 7.12 -17.26
N TYR A 117 16.63 7.62 -18.39
CA TYR A 117 16.43 7.01 -19.70
C TYR A 117 17.61 7.31 -20.61
N LYS A 118 18.13 6.26 -21.29
CA LYS A 118 19.30 6.35 -22.18
C LYS A 118 20.49 7.08 -21.53
N GLY A 119 20.76 6.70 -20.26
CA GLY A 119 21.83 7.28 -19.47
C GLY A 119 21.57 8.69 -18.91
N LYS A 120 20.49 9.38 -19.32
CA LYS A 120 20.17 10.72 -18.86
C LYS A 120 19.34 10.68 -17.57
N ASP A 121 19.76 11.42 -16.54
CA ASP A 121 18.98 11.66 -15.31
C ASP A 121 17.81 12.60 -15.60
N LEU A 122 16.58 12.12 -15.40
CA LEU A 122 15.35 12.85 -15.65
C LEU A 122 14.74 13.48 -14.41
N ARG A 123 15.27 13.22 -13.22
CA ARG A 123 14.67 13.65 -11.93
C ARG A 123 14.51 15.16 -11.80
N ARG A 124 15.31 15.94 -12.49
CA ARG A 124 15.21 17.42 -12.51
C ARG A 124 14.18 17.96 -13.50
N LEU A 125 13.62 17.11 -14.36
CA LEU A 125 12.53 17.53 -15.26
C LEU A 125 11.21 17.63 -14.47
N PRO A 126 10.29 18.52 -14.89
CA PRO A 126 8.92 18.53 -14.40
C PRO A 126 8.23 17.17 -14.56
N LEU A 127 7.31 16.83 -13.66
CA LEU A 127 6.61 15.55 -13.69
C LEU A 127 5.95 15.26 -15.06
N LEU A 128 5.27 16.25 -15.66
CA LEU A 128 4.60 16.02 -16.95
C LEU A 128 5.58 15.64 -18.06
N HIS A 129 6.76 16.26 -18.13
CA HIS A 129 7.78 15.87 -19.12
C HIS A 129 8.27 14.45 -18.91
N ARG A 130 8.43 14.02 -17.64
CA ARG A 130 8.77 12.63 -17.33
C ARG A 130 7.65 11.68 -17.76
N LYS A 131 6.38 12.06 -17.55
CA LYS A 131 5.20 11.28 -18.00
C LYS A 131 5.13 11.17 -19.53
N GLU A 132 5.46 12.22 -20.26
CA GLU A 132 5.52 12.22 -21.73
C GLU A 132 6.59 11.24 -22.23
N ILE A 133 7.80 11.27 -21.65
CA ILE A 133 8.86 10.30 -21.97
C ILE A 133 8.40 8.88 -21.66
N LEU A 134 7.79 8.65 -20.50
CA LEU A 134 7.28 7.36 -20.09
C LEU A 134 6.19 6.83 -21.04
N ALA A 135 5.28 7.69 -21.47
CA ALA A 135 4.21 7.34 -22.41
C ALA A 135 4.72 6.94 -23.79
N GLY A 136 5.91 7.44 -24.18
CA GLY A 136 6.58 7.08 -25.44
C GLY A 136 7.32 5.74 -25.44
N LEU A 137 7.36 5.03 -24.30
CA LEU A 137 8.04 3.74 -24.23
C LEU A 137 7.18 2.59 -24.79
N SER A 138 7.80 1.71 -25.57
CA SER A 138 7.19 0.45 -26.02
C SER A 138 7.27 -0.58 -24.90
N LEU A 139 6.25 -0.64 -24.04
CA LEU A 139 6.19 -1.58 -22.92
C LEU A 139 5.51 -2.90 -23.32
N PRO A 140 5.99 -4.07 -22.82
CA PRO A 140 5.33 -5.36 -23.04
C PRO A 140 3.92 -5.37 -22.43
N SER A 141 2.93 -5.81 -23.19
CA SER A 141 1.57 -5.98 -22.69
C SER A 141 1.50 -7.11 -21.65
N GLY A 142 0.65 -6.96 -20.65
CA GLY A 142 0.37 -7.97 -19.63
C GLY A 142 1.23 -7.88 -18.36
N SER A 143 2.51 -7.50 -18.46
CA SER A 143 3.38 -7.39 -17.27
C SER A 143 3.75 -5.96 -16.90
N PHE A 144 3.61 -5.02 -17.83
CA PHE A 144 3.94 -3.60 -17.64
C PHE A 144 2.80 -2.70 -18.08
N GLY A 145 2.60 -1.59 -17.39
CA GLY A 145 1.72 -0.54 -17.85
C GLY A 145 1.97 0.78 -17.13
N VAL A 146 1.71 1.85 -17.84
CA VAL A 146 1.77 3.21 -17.28
C VAL A 146 0.47 3.49 -16.53
N VAL A 147 0.61 3.95 -15.29
CA VAL A 147 -0.56 4.36 -14.49
C VAL A 147 -1.21 5.57 -15.15
N PRO A 148 -2.50 5.47 -15.54
CA PRO A 148 -3.22 6.59 -16.13
C PRO A 148 -3.44 7.69 -15.11
N HIS A 149 -3.63 8.92 -15.58
CA HIS A 149 -3.96 10.04 -14.71
C HIS A 149 -5.09 10.89 -15.30
N VAL A 150 -5.75 11.63 -14.41
CA VAL A 150 -6.71 12.67 -14.80
C VAL A 150 -6.19 14.04 -14.36
N ASP A 151 -6.48 15.06 -15.14
CA ASP A 151 -6.07 16.42 -14.86
C ASP A 151 -7.04 17.12 -13.90
N GLY A 152 -6.55 17.61 -12.76
CA GLY A 152 -7.28 18.48 -11.84
C GLY A 152 -8.46 17.84 -11.09
N ALA A 153 -9.01 16.73 -11.56
CA ALA A 153 -10.29 16.16 -11.13
C ALA A 153 -10.14 15.05 -10.06
N GLY A 154 -9.44 15.33 -8.97
CA GLY A 154 -9.12 14.31 -7.96
C GLY A 154 -10.32 13.80 -7.16
N VAL A 155 -11.31 14.64 -6.88
CA VAL A 155 -12.55 14.23 -6.17
C VAL A 155 -13.32 13.22 -7.02
N ALA A 156 -13.58 13.55 -8.30
CA ALA A 156 -14.31 12.65 -9.20
C ALA A 156 -13.59 11.30 -9.41
N LEU A 157 -12.26 11.31 -9.50
CA LEU A 157 -11.48 10.07 -9.54
C LEU A 157 -11.64 9.28 -8.24
N PHE A 158 -11.61 9.96 -7.08
CA PHE A 158 -11.74 9.28 -5.78
C PHE A 158 -13.09 8.59 -5.63
N GLU A 159 -14.18 9.20 -6.06
CA GLU A 159 -15.53 8.60 -6.07
C GLU A 159 -15.58 7.31 -6.91
N GLN A 160 -14.92 7.30 -8.08
CA GLN A 160 -14.81 6.09 -8.91
C GLN A 160 -13.96 5.01 -8.23
N ILE A 161 -12.87 5.39 -7.58
CA ILE A 161 -11.99 4.50 -6.81
C ILE A 161 -12.73 3.86 -5.63
N GLU A 162 -13.52 4.66 -4.91
CA GLU A 162 -14.36 4.20 -3.79
C GLU A 162 -15.39 3.17 -4.25
N THR A 163 -16.13 3.46 -5.32
CA THR A 163 -17.13 2.55 -5.91
C THR A 163 -16.50 1.21 -6.33
N ARG A 164 -15.26 1.21 -6.80
CA ARG A 164 -14.56 -0.01 -7.22
C ARG A 164 -13.80 -0.71 -6.08
N GLY A 165 -13.84 -0.19 -4.85
CA GLY A 165 -13.12 -0.75 -3.71
C GLY A 165 -11.59 -0.71 -3.84
N MET A 166 -11.04 0.21 -4.66
CA MET A 166 -9.59 0.37 -4.83
C MET A 166 -8.98 1.15 -3.66
N GLU A 167 -7.64 1.13 -3.51
CA GLU A 167 -6.93 1.63 -2.32
C GLU A 167 -7.04 3.14 -2.09
N GLY A 168 -7.19 3.93 -3.14
CA GLY A 168 -7.23 5.38 -3.04
C GLY A 168 -6.69 6.10 -4.28
N VAL A 169 -6.29 7.35 -4.09
CA VAL A 169 -5.78 8.24 -5.16
C VAL A 169 -4.46 8.87 -4.72
N VAL A 170 -3.58 9.13 -5.69
CA VAL A 170 -2.36 9.93 -5.51
C VAL A 170 -2.46 11.19 -6.37
N GLY A 171 -2.53 12.36 -5.71
CA GLY A 171 -2.37 13.65 -6.38
C GLY A 171 -0.89 14.01 -6.48
N LYS A 172 -0.44 14.40 -7.67
CA LYS A 172 0.95 14.79 -7.95
C LYS A 172 0.98 16.17 -8.61
N ARG A 173 1.78 17.09 -8.09
CA ARG A 173 1.95 18.40 -8.72
C ARG A 173 2.67 18.28 -10.08
N ARG A 174 2.08 18.86 -11.13
CA ARG A 174 2.50 18.77 -12.54
C ARG A 174 3.94 19.21 -12.78
N ASN A 175 4.31 20.36 -12.22
CA ASN A 175 5.56 21.07 -12.51
C ASN A 175 6.62 20.87 -11.42
N THR A 176 6.67 19.66 -10.80
CA THR A 176 7.63 19.37 -9.74
C THR A 176 8.69 18.37 -10.17
N ILE A 177 9.90 18.56 -9.67
CA ILE A 177 11.00 17.63 -9.80
C ILE A 177 10.76 16.38 -8.94
N TYR A 178 11.53 15.33 -9.19
CA TYR A 178 11.53 14.13 -8.34
C TYR A 178 12.47 14.30 -7.14
N GLU A 179 11.93 14.44 -5.94
CA GLU A 179 12.68 14.66 -4.70
C GLU A 179 13.09 13.31 -4.08
N THR A 180 14.24 12.81 -4.49
CA THR A 180 14.79 11.51 -4.07
C THR A 180 14.81 11.34 -2.56
N GLY A 181 14.19 10.28 -2.05
CA GLY A 181 14.16 9.91 -0.63
C GLY A 181 13.35 10.84 0.28
N ARG A 182 12.75 11.90 -0.25
CA ARG A 182 12.04 12.89 0.56
C ARG A 182 10.53 12.69 0.53
N ARG A 183 9.88 13.04 1.63
CA ARG A 183 8.43 13.20 1.70
C ARG A 183 8.09 14.64 1.35
N SER A 184 7.25 14.81 0.34
CA SER A 184 6.93 16.14 -0.20
C SER A 184 5.42 16.30 -0.34
N HIS A 185 4.93 17.53 -0.11
CA HIS A 185 3.55 17.91 -0.41
C HIS A 185 3.23 17.92 -1.90
N ALA A 186 4.26 17.84 -2.76
CA ALA A 186 4.07 17.70 -4.20
C ALA A 186 3.38 16.38 -4.57
N TRP A 187 3.52 15.33 -3.74
CA TRP A 187 2.88 14.04 -3.92
C TRP A 187 2.03 13.69 -2.69
N GLN A 188 0.73 13.66 -2.85
CA GLN A 188 -0.22 13.46 -1.76
C GLN A 188 -1.10 12.23 -2.03
N LYS A 189 -1.28 11.39 -1.01
CA LYS A 189 -2.19 10.26 -1.07
C LYS A 189 -3.47 10.54 -0.31
N VAL A 190 -4.56 10.11 -0.89
CA VAL A 190 -5.89 10.00 -0.26
C VAL A 190 -6.26 8.53 -0.23
N ILE A 191 -6.55 8.01 0.94
CA ILE A 191 -6.84 6.59 1.13
C ILE A 191 -8.34 6.40 1.21
N ASN A 192 -8.82 5.40 0.49
CA ASN A 192 -10.18 4.87 0.63
C ASN A 192 -10.21 3.95 1.86
N TRP A 193 -10.70 4.51 2.99
CA TRP A 193 -10.72 3.80 4.26
C TRP A 193 -12.00 2.99 4.43
N THR A 194 -11.85 1.73 4.79
CA THR A 194 -12.95 0.92 5.33
C THR A 194 -13.01 1.08 6.84
N TYR A 195 -14.21 1.15 7.40
CA TYR A 195 -14.44 1.29 8.84
C TYR A 195 -15.05 0.01 9.42
N ALA A 196 -14.67 -0.31 10.65
CA ALA A 196 -15.25 -1.41 11.40
C ALA A 196 -15.37 -1.06 12.88
N GLU A 197 -16.39 -1.61 13.53
CA GLU A 197 -16.49 -1.66 14.98
C GLU A 197 -15.88 -2.97 15.48
N VAL A 198 -15.07 -2.88 16.51
CA VAL A 198 -14.36 -4.00 17.09
C VAL A 198 -14.51 -4.01 18.62
N TYR A 199 -14.42 -5.19 19.20
CA TYR A 199 -14.23 -5.37 20.63
C TYR A 199 -12.75 -5.43 20.95
N ILE A 200 -12.31 -4.73 22.00
CA ILE A 200 -10.95 -4.88 22.53
C ILE A 200 -10.96 -6.01 23.54
N THR A 201 -10.35 -7.14 23.19
CA THR A 201 -10.36 -8.38 23.97
C THR A 201 -9.06 -8.64 24.73
N GLY A 202 -8.11 -7.71 24.67
CA GLY A 202 -6.84 -7.80 25.37
C GLY A 202 -5.81 -6.81 24.86
N TYR A 203 -4.60 -6.92 25.41
CA TYR A 203 -3.46 -6.09 24.99
C TYR A 203 -2.13 -6.81 25.23
N ARG A 204 -1.10 -6.41 24.47
CA ARG A 204 0.27 -6.92 24.63
C ARG A 204 0.89 -6.44 25.94
N LYS A 205 1.71 -7.32 26.58
CA LYS A 205 2.44 -7.01 27.81
C LYS A 205 3.67 -6.11 27.57
N GLN A 206 4.39 -6.33 26.50
CA GLN A 206 5.68 -5.65 26.24
C GLN A 206 5.52 -4.48 25.28
N GLU A 207 5.10 -4.76 24.04
CA GLU A 207 4.88 -3.76 23.02
C GLU A 207 3.45 -3.23 23.06
N PHE A 208 3.24 -2.02 22.50
CA PHE A 208 1.90 -1.52 22.39
C PHE A 208 1.10 -2.31 21.36
N GLY A 209 -0.12 -2.72 21.71
CA GLY A 209 -1.06 -3.36 20.79
C GLY A 209 -2.30 -3.84 21.51
N TRP A 210 -3.49 -3.43 21.02
CA TRP A 210 -4.78 -3.91 21.52
C TRP A 210 -5.31 -5.04 20.64
N LEU A 211 -5.67 -6.15 21.23
CA LEU A 211 -6.30 -7.28 20.54
C LEU A 211 -7.72 -6.89 20.10
N ALA A 212 -7.97 -6.94 18.81
CA ALA A 212 -9.28 -6.69 18.24
C ALA A 212 -10.01 -7.99 17.90
N ALA A 213 -11.29 -8.03 18.19
CA ALA A 213 -12.19 -9.10 17.79
C ALA A 213 -13.50 -8.54 17.24
N VAL A 214 -14.17 -9.31 16.39
CA VAL A 214 -15.46 -8.97 15.79
C VAL A 214 -16.46 -10.11 15.94
N PRO A 215 -17.77 -9.86 15.91
CA PRO A 215 -18.77 -10.92 15.96
C PRO A 215 -18.59 -11.90 14.77
N SER A 216 -18.73 -13.19 15.07
CA SER A 216 -18.68 -14.26 14.08
C SER A 216 -20.08 -14.79 13.81
N GLY A 217 -20.64 -14.45 12.66
CA GLY A 217 -21.99 -14.88 12.27
C GLY A 217 -23.07 -14.43 13.26
N THR A 218 -24.15 -15.18 13.35
CA THR A 218 -25.31 -14.90 14.22
C THR A 218 -25.15 -15.42 15.66
N SER A 219 -24.05 -16.12 15.95
CA SER A 219 -23.86 -16.82 17.26
C SER A 219 -23.46 -15.90 18.41
N GLY A 220 -23.19 -14.62 18.16
CA GLY A 220 -22.66 -13.68 19.15
C GLY A 220 -21.23 -13.98 19.65
N LYS A 221 -20.62 -15.07 19.20
CA LYS A 221 -19.22 -15.39 19.52
C LYS A 221 -18.30 -14.39 18.81
N LEU A 222 -17.23 -13.99 19.50
CA LEU A 222 -16.21 -13.13 18.92
C LEU A 222 -15.10 -13.97 18.29
N ARG A 223 -14.66 -13.57 17.09
CA ARG A 223 -13.45 -14.10 16.46
C ARG A 223 -12.35 -13.06 16.50
N PRO A 224 -11.08 -13.45 16.67
CA PRO A 224 -9.94 -12.53 16.51
C PRO A 224 -9.98 -11.83 15.15
N ALA A 225 -9.62 -10.54 15.13
CA ALA A 225 -9.60 -9.74 13.93
C ALA A 225 -8.29 -8.97 13.70
N GLY A 226 -7.32 -9.07 14.63
CA GLY A 226 -6.00 -8.45 14.50
C GLY A 226 -5.59 -7.68 15.73
N ILE A 227 -4.54 -6.86 15.56
CA ILE A 227 -3.97 -6.04 16.62
C ILE A 227 -3.98 -4.58 16.18
N ILE A 228 -4.47 -3.70 17.05
CA ILE A 228 -4.50 -2.25 16.82
C ILE A 228 -3.24 -1.65 17.42
N GLU A 229 -2.34 -1.15 16.58
CA GLU A 229 -1.07 -0.53 16.97
C GLU A 229 -1.01 0.96 16.63
N LEU A 230 -1.85 1.40 15.69
CA LEU A 230 -1.82 2.74 15.12
C LEU A 230 -3.02 3.60 15.54
N GLY A 231 -2.86 4.92 15.53
CA GLY A 231 -3.93 5.90 15.78
C GLY A 231 -4.23 6.16 17.26
N VAL A 232 -3.58 5.45 18.18
CA VAL A 232 -3.84 5.58 19.61
C VAL A 232 -2.94 6.66 20.21
N SER A 233 -3.56 7.73 20.70
CA SER A 233 -2.87 8.83 21.40
C SER A 233 -2.51 8.45 22.86
N PRO A 234 -1.61 9.20 23.51
CA PRO A 234 -1.34 9.03 24.94
C PRO A 234 -2.61 9.13 25.81
N LEU A 235 -3.52 10.05 25.47
CA LEU A 235 -4.81 10.21 26.17
C LEU A 235 -5.68 8.96 26.04
N HIS A 236 -5.76 8.38 24.83
CA HIS A 236 -6.51 7.13 24.61
C HIS A 236 -5.91 5.96 25.42
N LYS A 237 -4.56 5.88 25.51
CA LYS A 237 -3.89 4.87 26.34
C LYS A 237 -4.20 5.05 27.82
N GLN A 238 -4.26 6.27 28.31
CA GLN A 238 -4.61 6.57 29.70
C GLN A 238 -6.06 6.20 29.99
N ALA A 239 -7.02 6.60 29.14
CA ALA A 239 -8.42 6.24 29.28
C ALA A 239 -8.63 4.74 29.29
N PHE A 240 -7.99 4.02 28.36
CA PHE A 240 -8.02 2.57 28.30
C PHE A 240 -7.53 1.92 29.61
N ARG A 241 -6.39 2.37 30.15
CA ARG A 241 -5.81 1.83 31.40
C ARG A 241 -6.74 2.01 32.61
N GLY A 242 -7.47 3.13 32.66
CA GLY A 242 -8.41 3.41 33.74
C GLY A 242 -9.54 2.37 33.84
N VAL A 243 -9.88 1.71 32.74
CA VAL A 243 -10.99 0.73 32.69
C VAL A 243 -10.49 -0.70 32.56
N ALA A 244 -9.40 -0.92 31.82
CA ALA A 244 -8.92 -2.24 31.43
C ALA A 244 -8.64 -3.16 32.62
N ASN A 245 -8.09 -2.62 33.72
CA ASN A 245 -7.76 -3.42 34.93
C ASN A 245 -8.98 -4.09 35.55
N GLN A 246 -10.17 -3.49 35.47
CA GLN A 246 -11.42 -4.04 35.99
C GLN A 246 -12.00 -5.14 35.08
N LEU A 247 -11.50 -5.25 33.85
CA LEU A 247 -11.98 -6.18 32.83
C LEU A 247 -11.04 -7.37 32.62
N VAL A 248 -9.93 -7.47 33.37
CA VAL A 248 -8.97 -8.56 33.23
C VAL A 248 -9.64 -9.87 33.62
N LYS A 249 -9.64 -10.84 32.71
CA LYS A 249 -10.13 -12.21 32.96
C LYS A 249 -9.05 -13.29 32.99
N GLY A 250 -7.81 -12.91 32.58
CA GLY A 250 -6.65 -13.81 32.57
C GLY A 250 -5.52 -13.26 31.74
N GLU A 251 -4.42 -13.99 31.76
CA GLU A 251 -3.24 -13.63 30.97
C GLU A 251 -2.49 -14.87 30.47
N ASP A 252 -1.71 -14.72 29.42
CA ASP A 252 -0.74 -15.69 28.96
C ASP A 252 0.66 -15.07 28.91
N LYS A 253 1.60 -15.71 28.19
CA LYS A 253 3.00 -15.24 28.10
C LYS A 253 3.11 -13.85 27.47
N GLU A 254 2.27 -13.51 26.49
CA GLU A 254 2.40 -12.33 25.64
C GLU A 254 1.29 -11.31 25.87
N PHE A 255 0.10 -11.76 26.30
CA PHE A 255 -1.10 -10.95 26.34
C PHE A 255 -1.79 -10.96 27.71
N ILE A 256 -2.46 -9.85 28.01
CA ILE A 256 -3.49 -9.77 29.04
C ILE A 256 -4.84 -9.77 28.33
N HIS A 257 -5.71 -10.71 28.73
CA HIS A 257 -7.03 -10.91 28.14
C HIS A 257 -8.11 -10.20 28.95
N LEU A 258 -9.04 -9.54 28.26
CA LEU A 258 -10.11 -8.75 28.84
C LEU A 258 -11.48 -9.34 28.51
N GLU A 259 -12.45 -9.10 29.40
CA GLU A 259 -13.85 -9.21 29.03
C GLU A 259 -14.17 -8.24 27.88
N PRO A 260 -14.89 -8.67 26.82
CA PRO A 260 -15.11 -7.88 25.62
C PRO A 260 -16.20 -6.82 25.82
N ARG A 261 -16.00 -5.91 26.75
CA ARG A 261 -16.93 -4.79 27.04
C ARG A 261 -16.49 -3.48 26.38
N LEU A 262 -15.22 -3.34 26.05
CA LEU A 262 -14.70 -2.15 25.38
C LEU A 262 -14.88 -2.29 23.87
N ARG A 263 -15.59 -1.36 23.27
CA ARG A 263 -15.74 -1.26 21.83
C ARG A 263 -14.94 -0.08 21.28
N ALA A 264 -14.47 -0.23 20.06
CA ALA A 264 -13.75 0.82 19.36
C ALA A 264 -14.12 0.83 17.88
N LYS A 265 -14.07 2.01 17.28
CA LYS A 265 -14.12 2.19 15.85
C LYS A 265 -12.69 2.22 15.31
N VAL A 266 -12.45 1.48 14.26
CA VAL A 266 -11.18 1.47 13.55
C VAL A 266 -11.41 1.79 12.07
N ARG A 267 -10.42 2.41 11.45
CA ARG A 267 -10.32 2.44 9.99
C ARG A 267 -9.20 1.52 9.55
N MET A 268 -9.38 0.87 8.41
CA MET A 268 -8.42 -0.09 7.86
C MET A 268 -8.37 0.00 6.34
N ARG A 269 -7.40 -0.67 5.70
CA ARG A 269 -7.35 -0.77 4.24
C ARG A 269 -8.52 -1.58 3.69
N ASN A 270 -8.63 -2.80 4.13
CA ASN A 270 -9.69 -3.76 3.81
C ASN A 270 -9.64 -4.93 4.79
N TRP A 271 -10.55 -5.87 4.64
CA TRP A 271 -10.47 -7.18 5.26
C TRP A 271 -9.52 -8.08 4.45
N THR A 272 -8.69 -8.86 5.15
CA THR A 272 -7.92 -9.93 4.51
C THR A 272 -8.85 -11.09 4.12
N LYS A 273 -8.38 -11.99 3.26
CA LYS A 273 -9.10 -13.22 2.90
C LYS A 273 -9.42 -14.10 4.11
N SER A 274 -8.58 -14.06 5.15
CA SER A 274 -8.82 -14.73 6.44
C SER A 274 -9.74 -13.96 7.38
N GLY A 275 -10.26 -12.80 6.98
CA GLY A 275 -11.16 -11.96 7.78
C GLY A 275 -10.45 -11.15 8.86
N MET A 276 -9.16 -10.88 8.72
CA MET A 276 -8.42 -9.99 9.62
C MET A 276 -8.46 -8.54 9.13
N LEU A 277 -8.33 -7.60 10.04
CA LEU A 277 -8.19 -6.16 9.75
C LEU A 277 -6.81 -5.89 9.13
N ARG A 278 -6.75 -5.34 7.93
CA ARG A 278 -5.48 -4.97 7.31
C ARG A 278 -5.07 -3.54 7.70
N SER A 279 -3.96 -3.44 8.44
CA SER A 279 -3.41 -2.16 8.94
C SER A 279 -4.44 -1.32 9.71
N PRO A 280 -5.07 -1.85 10.77
CA PRO A 280 -6.09 -1.13 11.52
C PRO A 280 -5.48 0.10 12.22
N VAL A 281 -6.22 1.20 12.15
CA VAL A 281 -5.91 2.47 12.82
C VAL A 281 -7.08 2.81 13.73
N PHE A 282 -6.82 2.93 15.01
CA PHE A 282 -7.84 3.36 15.99
C PHE A 282 -8.35 4.77 15.63
N THR A 283 -9.66 4.97 15.76
CA THR A 283 -10.28 6.29 15.59
C THR A 283 -10.88 6.81 16.91
N GLU A 284 -11.70 6.00 17.56
CA GLU A 284 -12.41 6.40 18.79
C GLU A 284 -12.90 5.18 19.57
N PHE A 285 -13.15 5.35 20.86
CA PHE A 285 -13.95 4.40 21.64
C PHE A 285 -15.44 4.61 21.35
N ILE A 286 -16.20 3.50 21.35
CA ILE A 286 -17.65 3.53 21.24
C ILE A 286 -18.22 3.39 22.67
N VAL A 287 -18.95 4.39 23.09
CA VAL A 287 -19.59 4.47 24.40
C VAL A 287 -20.98 3.81 24.35
#